data_85b5a79836cf50c7db68d0f8cd8b33ec
#
_entry.id   85b5a79836cf50c7db68d0f8cd8b33ec
#
_cell.length_a   1.000
_cell.length_b   1.000
_cell.length_c   1.000
_cell.angle_alpha   90.00
_cell.angle_beta   90.00
_cell.angle_gamma   90.00
#
_symmetry.space_group_name_H-M   'P 1'
#
loop_
_entity.id
_entity.type
_entity.pdbx_description
1 polymer ?
#
loop_
_entity_poly.entity_id
_entity_poly.type
_entity_poly.pdbx_seq_one_letter_code
_entity_poly.pdbx_strand_id
1 'polypeptide(L)'
;MLRFQEFLIGKLLRNGIVERLYGFWHFIQAYFRRRIFFLDETKSSIDFLEEKMKKKGLLLPISCMIASLAFTPTFAAGRYGFSENVDTAPMQTSYERERSPEEWASLRDNTISWEEIADLVHEYNPTVSSLWINFRDSERRGSYSVDVEAARAQVEDAYEKAMAAANGNAVAEALAEMQYQTNSSNFSADSVAQNSDRELAKLSIEQTEKNTVETVKKSFISRENTILQKEIDAVNLEDRKSEKETAERKKAIGKATEIDVLTAKTAADQAELQLASDDGSIKKTSELLQVSLGWKADANPVFPSIPETTRESVEQISLSEDTKKALDNNLSLQISTRKLNLSEGEANRESLSRTIENQKEKIQSDLLSRYQSVREALDAQAQAILQEENAKKAYEKAERGLKLGSASVKARNKAKNAYTIASLEKRQADLKLTEEVLDYQAGVNGLCTAD
;
A
#
# COMPACT_ATOMS: atom_id res chain seq x y z
N MET A 1 13.28 15.76 -26.65
CA MET A 1 11.99 15.35 -26.10
C MET A 1 10.86 15.40 -27.15
N LEU A 2 10.66 16.47 -27.87
CA LEU A 2 9.58 16.61 -28.88
C LEU A 2 9.59 15.52 -29.97
N ARG A 3 10.74 15.16 -30.56
CA ARG A 3 10.82 14.09 -31.57
C ARG A 3 10.48 12.68 -31.07
N PHE A 4 10.61 12.42 -29.78
CA PHE A 4 10.24 11.15 -29.18
C PHE A 4 8.72 11.05 -28.97
N GLN A 5 8.08 12.17 -28.65
CA GLN A 5 6.61 12.26 -28.55
C GLN A 5 5.91 12.09 -29.90
N GLU A 6 6.42 12.70 -30.96
CA GLU A 6 5.90 12.54 -32.34
C GLU A 6 6.04 11.09 -32.83
N PHE A 7 7.12 10.41 -32.49
CA PHE A 7 7.32 8.99 -32.83
C PHE A 7 6.34 8.06 -32.11
N LEU A 8 6.08 8.32 -30.80
CA LEU A 8 5.14 7.54 -30.00
C LEU A 8 3.70 7.74 -30.48
N ILE A 9 3.31 8.97 -30.76
CA ILE A 9 1.96 9.32 -31.25
C ILE A 9 1.74 8.71 -32.65
N GLY A 10 2.74 8.73 -33.51
CA GLY A 10 2.67 8.11 -34.83
C GLY A 10 2.52 6.59 -34.81
N LYS A 11 3.08 5.92 -33.79
CA LYS A 11 2.99 4.47 -33.61
C LYS A 11 1.66 4.04 -32.98
N LEU A 12 1.09 4.86 -32.09
CA LEU A 12 -0.21 4.64 -31.46
C LEU A 12 -1.37 4.85 -32.44
N LEU A 13 -1.24 5.80 -33.37
CA LEU A 13 -2.22 6.06 -34.43
C LEU A 13 -2.34 4.90 -35.44
N ARG A 14 -1.25 4.14 -35.67
CA ARG A 14 -1.27 2.99 -36.60
C ARG A 14 -1.93 1.72 -36.04
N ASN A 15 -2.05 1.59 -34.72
CA ASN A 15 -2.50 0.36 -34.06
C ASN A 15 -3.94 0.39 -33.54
N GLY A 16 -4.78 1.37 -33.91
CA GLY A 16 -6.19 1.44 -33.48
C GLY A 16 -6.42 1.64 -31.97
N ILE A 17 -5.37 1.90 -31.21
CA ILE A 17 -5.42 2.03 -29.74
C ILE A 17 -5.85 3.45 -29.33
N VAL A 18 -5.85 4.39 -30.25
CA VAL A 18 -6.15 5.82 -30.00
C VAL A 18 -7.58 6.05 -29.51
N GLU A 19 -8.53 5.20 -29.89
CA GLU A 19 -9.94 5.33 -29.47
C GLU A 19 -10.11 5.04 -27.96
N ARG A 20 -9.26 4.23 -27.36
CA ARG A 20 -9.30 3.94 -25.91
C ARG A 20 -8.54 4.95 -25.04
N LEU A 21 -7.67 5.76 -25.64
CA LEU A 21 -6.81 6.69 -24.90
C LEU A 21 -7.31 8.14 -24.89
N TYR A 22 -8.44 8.41 -25.56
CA TYR A 22 -9.01 9.76 -25.65
C TYR A 22 -9.46 10.32 -24.31
N GLY A 23 -10.13 9.51 -23.49
CA GLY A 23 -10.54 9.89 -22.14
C GLY A 23 -9.36 10.13 -21.20
N PHE A 24 -8.31 9.33 -21.35
CA PHE A 24 -7.08 9.46 -20.57
C PHE A 24 -6.32 10.77 -20.91
N TRP A 25 -6.33 11.18 -22.15
CA TRP A 25 -5.72 12.43 -22.59
C TRP A 25 -6.44 13.67 -22.05
N HIS A 26 -7.77 13.70 -22.08
CA HIS A 26 -8.55 14.81 -21.50
C HIS A 26 -8.39 14.92 -19.99
N PHE A 27 -8.27 13.80 -19.29
CA PHE A 27 -7.97 13.78 -17.86
C PHE A 27 -6.58 14.32 -17.55
N ILE A 28 -5.57 13.92 -18.34
CA ILE A 28 -4.21 14.45 -18.23
C ILE A 28 -4.19 15.97 -18.50
N GLN A 29 -4.92 16.45 -19.49
CA GLN A 29 -5.02 17.88 -19.77
C GLN A 29 -5.70 18.68 -18.65
N ALA A 30 -6.79 18.15 -18.07
CA ALA A 30 -7.45 18.80 -16.93
C ALA A 30 -6.52 18.83 -15.70
N TYR A 31 -5.74 17.78 -15.49
CA TYR A 31 -4.74 17.68 -14.42
C TYR A 31 -3.58 18.65 -14.63
N PHE A 32 -3.03 18.76 -15.85
CA PHE A 32 -1.95 19.68 -16.15
C PHE A 32 -2.38 21.14 -16.20
N ARG A 33 -3.60 21.48 -16.66
CA ARG A 33 -4.15 22.85 -16.58
C ARG A 33 -4.29 23.38 -15.15
N ARG A 34 -4.48 22.53 -14.17
CA ARG A 34 -4.55 22.93 -12.75
C ARG A 34 -3.19 23.13 -12.08
N ARG A 35 -2.11 22.61 -12.66
CA ARG A 35 -0.80 22.55 -11.99
C ARG A 35 0.34 23.32 -12.67
N ILE A 36 0.18 23.76 -13.89
CA ILE A 36 1.25 24.45 -14.63
C ILE A 36 0.71 25.77 -15.23
N PHE A 37 0.86 26.82 -14.47
CA PHE A 37 0.92 28.20 -15.01
C PHE A 37 2.32 28.36 -15.62
N PHE A 38 2.49 28.03 -16.88
CA PHE A 38 3.58 28.43 -17.76
C PHE A 38 3.67 27.43 -18.91
N LEU A 39 3.20 27.87 -20.09
CA LEU A 39 3.77 27.64 -21.41
C LEU A 39 2.69 27.84 -22.50
N ASP A 40 2.80 28.95 -23.18
CA ASP A 40 1.85 29.42 -24.22
C ASP A 40 2.02 28.69 -25.59
N GLU A 41 2.95 27.78 -25.74
CA GLU A 41 3.26 27.10 -27.03
C GLU A 41 2.45 25.82 -27.30
N THR A 42 1.63 25.34 -26.34
CA THR A 42 0.87 24.09 -26.51
C THR A 42 -0.54 24.28 -27.11
N LYS A 43 -0.99 25.52 -27.24
CA LYS A 43 -2.35 25.84 -27.70
C LYS A 43 -2.60 25.45 -29.16
N SER A 44 -1.61 25.68 -30.03
CA SER A 44 -1.72 25.39 -31.48
C SER A 44 -1.86 23.89 -31.80
N SER A 45 -1.23 23.01 -31.02
CA SER A 45 -1.30 21.55 -31.23
C SER A 45 -2.59 20.94 -30.71
N ILE A 46 -3.22 21.58 -29.74
CA ILE A 46 -4.49 21.14 -29.12
C ILE A 46 -5.65 21.46 -30.05
N ASP A 47 -5.70 22.65 -30.61
CA ASP A 47 -6.76 23.10 -31.54
C ASP A 47 -6.78 22.27 -32.83
N PHE A 48 -5.63 21.83 -33.32
CA PHE A 48 -5.51 20.95 -34.48
C PHE A 48 -6.07 19.54 -34.25
N LEU A 49 -5.92 19.01 -33.05
CA LEU A 49 -6.47 17.69 -32.66
C LEU A 49 -7.97 17.74 -32.40
N GLU A 50 -8.47 18.82 -31.80
CA GLU A 50 -9.92 19.02 -31.59
C GLU A 50 -10.69 19.12 -32.91
N GLU A 51 -10.17 19.81 -33.90
CA GLU A 51 -10.80 19.95 -35.23
C GLU A 51 -10.86 18.62 -35.99
N LYS A 52 -9.84 17.78 -35.86
CA LYS A 52 -9.76 16.48 -36.54
C LYS A 52 -10.70 15.42 -35.93
N MET A 53 -11.10 15.58 -34.67
CA MET A 53 -11.95 14.64 -33.94
C MET A 53 -13.44 15.00 -34.00
N LYS A 54 -13.78 16.29 -34.09
CA LYS A 54 -15.17 16.73 -34.38
C LYS A 54 -15.69 16.21 -35.72
N LYS A 55 -14.83 15.91 -36.67
CA LYS A 55 -15.19 15.37 -37.99
C LYS A 55 -15.51 13.88 -38.03
N LYS A 56 -15.34 13.12 -36.92
CA LYS A 56 -15.57 11.66 -36.91
C LYS A 56 -16.75 11.19 -36.04
N GLY A 57 -17.56 12.08 -35.50
CA GLY A 57 -18.90 11.78 -34.96
C GLY A 57 -18.99 10.69 -33.90
N LEU A 58 -18.02 10.55 -32.98
CA LEU A 58 -18.03 9.52 -31.94
C LEU A 58 -18.39 10.10 -30.57
N LEU A 59 -19.65 10.04 -30.20
CA LEU A 59 -20.15 10.22 -28.85
C LEU A 59 -20.48 8.84 -28.29
N LEU A 60 -19.73 8.38 -27.30
CA LEU A 60 -20.06 7.23 -26.48
C LEU A 60 -19.90 7.56 -24.98
N PRO A 61 -20.81 7.08 -24.13
CA PRO A 61 -20.91 7.48 -22.74
C PRO A 61 -19.82 6.84 -21.88
N ILE A 62 -19.15 7.65 -21.08
CA ILE A 62 -18.18 7.20 -20.06
C ILE A 62 -18.95 7.04 -18.77
N SER A 63 -19.34 5.82 -18.49
CA SER A 63 -19.76 5.41 -17.16
C SER A 63 -18.97 4.14 -16.81
N CYS A 64 -18.39 4.08 -15.65
CA CYS A 64 -17.69 2.96 -15.04
C CYS A 64 -16.24 2.70 -15.52
N MET A 65 -15.28 3.48 -15.02
CA MET A 65 -13.93 3.01 -14.71
C MET A 65 -13.24 3.99 -13.74
N ILE A 66 -13.66 3.97 -12.50
CA ILE A 66 -12.89 4.60 -11.41
C ILE A 66 -12.81 3.59 -10.27
N ALA A 67 -11.90 2.65 -10.37
CA ALA A 67 -11.54 1.80 -9.24
C ALA A 67 -10.12 1.23 -9.41
N SER A 68 -9.16 2.06 -9.80
CA SER A 68 -7.74 1.76 -9.61
C SER A 68 -6.92 3.02 -9.89
N LEU A 69 -7.17 4.07 -9.13
CA LEU A 69 -6.25 5.19 -9.08
C LEU A 69 -5.38 4.99 -7.85
N ALA A 70 -4.10 4.77 -8.10
CA ALA A 70 -3.08 5.02 -7.12
C ALA A 70 -3.40 6.34 -6.42
N PHE A 71 -3.86 6.26 -5.19
CA PHE A 71 -4.00 7.42 -4.32
C PHE A 71 -2.61 8.00 -4.12
N THR A 72 -2.26 9.01 -4.90
CA THR A 72 -1.31 9.97 -4.38
C THR A 72 -2.00 10.62 -3.19
N PRO A 73 -1.49 10.48 -1.97
CA PRO A 73 -2.06 11.18 -0.85
C PRO A 73 -1.96 12.67 -1.15
N THR A 74 -3.09 13.29 -1.48
CA THR A 74 -3.22 14.73 -1.32
C THR A 74 -3.17 14.95 0.18
N PHE A 75 -1.99 15.29 0.66
CA PHE A 75 -1.80 15.73 2.03
C PHE A 75 -2.70 16.94 2.26
N ALA A 76 -3.91 16.68 2.72
CA ALA A 76 -4.71 17.69 3.38
C ALA A 76 -3.96 17.99 4.69
N ALA A 77 -3.12 19.01 4.62
CA ALA A 77 -2.36 19.46 5.77
C ALA A 77 -3.31 19.70 6.94
N GLY A 78 -3.23 18.82 7.95
CA GLY A 78 -3.40 19.30 9.27
C GLY A 78 -4.77 19.45 9.86
N ARG A 79 -5.73 18.53 9.62
CA ARG A 79 -6.90 18.50 10.53
C ARG A 79 -6.77 17.50 11.67
N TYR A 80 -5.89 16.49 11.53
CA TYR A 80 -5.81 15.36 12.47
C TYR A 80 -4.37 14.97 12.85
N GLY A 81 -3.37 15.78 12.59
CA GLY A 81 -2.00 15.46 12.99
C GLY A 81 -1.78 15.77 14.48
N PHE A 82 -1.22 14.82 15.23
CA PHE A 82 -0.67 15.10 16.54
C PHE A 82 0.44 16.14 16.42
N SER A 83 0.47 17.11 17.31
CA SER A 83 1.66 17.87 17.60
C SER A 83 2.33 17.26 18.84
N GLU A 84 3.55 17.66 19.14
CA GLU A 84 4.22 17.35 20.41
C GLU A 84 3.39 17.80 21.64
N ASN A 85 2.37 18.62 21.43
CA ASN A 85 1.40 19.05 22.42
C ASN A 85 0.15 18.17 22.33
N VAL A 86 -0.03 17.27 23.30
CA VAL A 86 -1.19 16.39 23.47
C VAL A 86 -2.52 17.18 23.43
N ASP A 87 -2.53 18.42 23.90
CA ASP A 87 -3.69 19.31 23.90
C ASP A 87 -4.21 19.72 22.52
N THR A 88 -3.43 19.49 21.45
CA THR A 88 -3.82 19.81 20.07
C THR A 88 -4.25 18.58 19.28
N ALA A 89 -4.24 17.38 19.88
CA ALA A 89 -4.76 16.17 19.26
C ALA A 89 -6.28 16.31 19.02
N PRO A 90 -6.81 15.79 17.91
CA PRO A 90 -8.24 15.86 17.63
C PRO A 90 -9.02 15.13 18.71
N MET A 91 -10.10 15.79 19.14
CA MET A 91 -11.01 15.20 20.12
C MET A 91 -11.80 14.09 19.45
N GLN A 92 -12.09 13.04 20.21
CA GLN A 92 -12.98 11.91 19.98
C GLN A 92 -13.61 11.83 18.58
N THR A 93 -13.06 10.99 17.72
CA THR A 93 -13.56 10.80 16.35
C THR A 93 -14.02 9.38 16.08
N SER A 94 -14.23 8.58 17.16
CA SER A 94 -14.58 7.16 17.02
C SER A 94 -15.79 6.95 16.12
N TYR A 95 -15.57 6.24 15.03
CA TYR A 95 -16.59 5.78 14.12
C TYR A 95 -16.82 4.29 14.36
N GLU A 96 -18.03 3.91 14.74
CA GLU A 96 -18.40 2.51 15.03
C GLU A 96 -17.69 1.87 16.24
N ARG A 97 -16.87 2.61 17.00
CA ARG A 97 -16.17 2.13 18.21
C ARG A 97 -16.33 3.12 19.35
N GLU A 98 -16.71 2.61 20.50
CA GLU A 98 -16.68 3.37 21.75
C GLU A 98 -15.35 3.06 22.46
N ARG A 99 -14.70 4.11 22.99
CA ARG A 99 -13.41 4.01 23.69
C ARG A 99 -13.49 4.69 25.03
N SER A 100 -12.81 4.10 26.01
CA SER A 100 -12.65 4.72 27.33
C SER A 100 -11.75 5.97 27.26
N PRO A 101 -11.83 6.87 28.26
CA PRO A 101 -10.93 8.00 28.36
C PRO A 101 -9.44 7.61 28.40
N GLU A 102 -9.13 6.45 29.01
CA GLU A 102 -7.78 5.90 29.13
C GLU A 102 -7.26 5.46 27.75
N GLU A 103 -8.08 4.76 26.96
CA GLU A 103 -7.74 4.36 25.59
C GLU A 103 -7.51 5.60 24.71
N TRP A 104 -8.34 6.63 24.83
CA TRP A 104 -8.13 7.90 24.13
C TRP A 104 -6.82 8.60 24.55
N ALA A 105 -6.46 8.54 25.82
CA ALA A 105 -5.21 9.12 26.31
C ALA A 105 -4.01 8.39 25.76
N SER A 106 -4.05 7.05 25.70
CA SER A 106 -2.99 6.23 25.10
C SER A 106 -2.80 6.55 23.62
N LEU A 107 -3.88 6.57 22.83
CA LEU A 107 -3.80 6.88 21.39
C LEU A 107 -3.30 8.30 21.09
N ARG A 108 -3.26 9.20 22.08
CA ARG A 108 -2.84 10.61 21.92
C ARG A 108 -1.53 10.95 22.62
N ASP A 109 -0.87 10.00 23.23
CA ASP A 109 0.46 10.21 23.76
C ASP A 109 1.50 10.27 22.62
N ASN A 110 2.77 10.51 22.93
CA ASN A 110 3.83 10.58 21.93
C ASN A 110 4.55 9.22 21.73
N THR A 111 3.88 8.14 22.11
CA THR A 111 4.40 6.77 21.97
C THR A 111 3.48 5.99 21.04
N ILE A 112 4.04 5.20 20.15
CA ILE A 112 3.28 4.26 19.32
C ILE A 112 3.51 2.88 19.91
N SER A 113 2.45 2.15 20.27
CA SER A 113 2.56 0.74 20.60
C SER A 113 2.14 -0.12 19.41
N TRP A 114 2.66 -1.35 19.35
CA TRP A 114 2.34 -2.28 18.25
C TRP A 114 0.86 -2.65 18.24
N GLU A 115 0.28 -2.79 19.39
CA GLU A 115 -1.12 -3.16 19.62
C GLU A 115 -2.07 -2.03 19.20
N GLU A 116 -1.65 -0.79 19.35
CA GLU A 116 -2.45 0.41 19.02
C GLU A 116 -2.47 0.75 17.53
N ILE A 117 -1.62 0.14 16.70
CA ILE A 117 -1.53 0.48 15.27
C ILE A 117 -2.90 0.39 14.58
N ALA A 118 -3.71 -0.64 14.90
CA ALA A 118 -5.02 -0.79 14.31
C ALA A 118 -5.98 0.34 14.72
N ASP A 119 -5.93 0.76 15.97
CA ASP A 119 -6.75 1.83 16.50
C ASP A 119 -6.30 3.20 16.01
N LEU A 120 -4.99 3.43 15.93
CA LEU A 120 -4.42 4.65 15.34
C LEU A 120 -4.80 4.78 13.85
N VAL A 121 -4.77 3.70 13.10
CA VAL A 121 -5.21 3.69 11.69
C VAL A 121 -6.69 3.99 11.59
N HIS A 122 -7.52 3.37 12.42
CA HIS A 122 -8.98 3.59 12.44
C HIS A 122 -9.32 5.06 12.68
N GLU A 123 -8.73 5.67 13.70
CA GLU A 123 -9.08 7.03 14.13
C GLU A 123 -8.41 8.12 13.31
N TYR A 124 -7.13 7.93 12.96
CA TYR A 124 -6.30 9.02 12.48
C TYR A 124 -5.72 8.85 11.08
N ASN A 125 -5.82 7.65 10.49
CA ASN A 125 -5.37 7.50 9.11
C ASN A 125 -6.25 8.34 8.16
N PRO A 126 -5.66 9.24 7.34
CA PRO A 126 -6.44 10.16 6.51
C PRO A 126 -7.41 9.48 5.55
N THR A 127 -7.03 8.32 5.02
CA THR A 127 -7.87 7.55 4.08
C THR A 127 -9.01 6.86 4.82
N VAL A 128 -8.68 6.11 5.87
CA VAL A 128 -9.66 5.34 6.65
C VAL A 128 -10.67 6.27 7.34
N SER A 129 -10.18 7.32 7.99
CA SER A 129 -11.01 8.34 8.64
C SER A 129 -11.95 9.02 7.64
N SER A 130 -11.48 9.34 6.43
CA SER A 130 -12.32 9.92 5.38
C SER A 130 -13.43 8.96 4.93
N LEU A 131 -13.14 7.67 4.81
CA LEU A 131 -14.14 6.65 4.44
C LEU A 131 -15.24 6.55 5.51
N TRP A 132 -14.88 6.50 6.79
CA TRP A 132 -15.83 6.44 7.89
C TRP A 132 -16.66 7.72 8.02
N ILE A 133 -16.07 8.91 7.80
CA ILE A 133 -16.79 10.20 7.75
C ILE A 133 -17.84 10.17 6.64
N ASN A 134 -17.46 9.74 5.43
CA ASN A 134 -18.36 9.66 4.29
C ASN A 134 -19.48 8.63 4.50
N PHE A 135 -19.15 7.49 5.11
CA PHE A 135 -20.13 6.46 5.48
C PHE A 135 -21.20 7.04 6.42
N ARG A 136 -20.80 7.67 7.50
CA ARG A 136 -21.72 8.29 8.46
C ARG A 136 -22.54 9.45 7.86
N ASP A 137 -21.93 10.21 6.96
CA ASP A 137 -22.67 11.27 6.26
C ASP A 137 -23.70 10.69 5.29
N SER A 138 -23.38 9.61 4.58
CA SER A 138 -24.30 8.87 3.72
C SER A 138 -25.45 8.24 4.51
N GLU A 139 -25.14 7.67 5.68
CA GLU A 139 -26.15 7.13 6.60
C GLU A 139 -27.12 8.22 7.07
N ARG A 140 -26.63 9.38 7.50
CA ARG A 140 -27.47 10.51 7.91
C ARG A 140 -28.34 11.06 6.77
N ARG A 141 -27.87 10.98 5.53
CA ARG A 141 -28.64 11.40 4.34
C ARG A 141 -29.63 10.35 3.87
N GLY A 142 -29.69 9.17 4.50
CA GLY A 142 -30.56 8.08 4.10
C GLY A 142 -30.12 7.37 2.82
N SER A 143 -28.84 7.48 2.42
CA SER A 143 -28.34 6.87 1.19
C SER A 143 -28.43 5.34 1.22
N TYR A 144 -28.49 4.74 2.41
CA TYR A 144 -28.62 3.29 2.61
C TYR A 144 -30.06 2.82 2.81
N SER A 145 -31.05 3.68 2.60
CA SER A 145 -32.47 3.35 2.70
C SER A 145 -33.22 3.47 1.38
N VAL A 146 -32.47 3.54 0.26
CA VAL A 146 -33.07 3.63 -1.07
C VAL A 146 -33.62 2.26 -1.48
N ASP A 147 -34.93 2.20 -1.68
CA ASP A 147 -35.61 1.03 -2.20
C ASP A 147 -35.54 0.97 -3.73
N VAL A 148 -35.31 -0.21 -4.29
CA VAL A 148 -35.24 -0.46 -5.73
C VAL A 148 -36.52 -0.08 -6.44
N GLU A 149 -37.67 -0.44 -5.85
CA GLU A 149 -39.00 -0.10 -6.42
C GLU A 149 -39.24 1.41 -6.42
N ALA A 150 -38.86 2.10 -5.34
CA ALA A 150 -38.92 3.55 -5.27
C ALA A 150 -37.99 4.23 -6.30
N ALA A 151 -36.80 3.67 -6.54
CA ALA A 151 -35.86 4.18 -7.54
C ALA A 151 -36.41 3.95 -8.98
N ARG A 152 -37.06 2.82 -9.24
CA ARG A 152 -37.75 2.53 -10.50
C ARG A 152 -38.91 3.49 -10.74
N ALA A 153 -39.76 3.69 -9.72
CA ALA A 153 -40.87 4.63 -9.77
C ALA A 153 -40.42 6.06 -10.05
N GLN A 154 -39.24 6.48 -9.60
CA GLN A 154 -38.70 7.79 -9.94
C GLN A 154 -38.39 7.95 -11.44
N VAL A 155 -37.93 6.90 -12.11
CA VAL A 155 -37.70 6.92 -13.57
C VAL A 155 -39.02 7.05 -14.33
N GLU A 156 -40.06 6.36 -13.88
CA GLU A 156 -41.40 6.42 -14.44
C GLU A 156 -42.05 7.79 -14.20
N ASP A 157 -42.02 8.31 -12.99
CA ASP A 157 -42.54 9.63 -12.61
C ASP A 157 -41.82 10.76 -13.39
N ALA A 158 -40.52 10.65 -13.60
CA ALA A 158 -39.78 11.61 -14.42
C ALA A 158 -40.24 11.61 -15.88
N TYR A 159 -40.56 10.44 -16.43
CA TYR A 159 -41.15 10.30 -17.77
C TYR A 159 -42.55 10.91 -17.85
N GLU A 160 -43.45 10.57 -16.92
CA GLU A 160 -44.79 11.12 -16.87
C GLU A 160 -44.81 12.65 -16.80
N LYS A 161 -43.92 13.22 -15.94
CA LYS A 161 -43.75 14.69 -15.84
C LYS A 161 -43.22 15.32 -17.12
N ALA A 162 -42.27 14.66 -17.78
CA ALA A 162 -41.76 15.14 -19.08
C ALA A 162 -42.79 15.10 -20.17
N MET A 163 -43.62 14.04 -20.25
CA MET A 163 -44.73 13.92 -21.17
C MET A 163 -45.80 14.96 -20.91
N ALA A 164 -46.18 15.19 -19.64
CA ALA A 164 -47.13 16.25 -19.26
C ALA A 164 -46.61 17.65 -19.64
N ALA A 165 -45.31 17.90 -19.45
CA ALA A 165 -44.70 19.18 -19.84
C ALA A 165 -44.60 19.38 -21.36
N ALA A 166 -44.54 18.30 -22.16
CA ALA A 166 -44.49 18.34 -23.60
C ALA A 166 -45.81 18.89 -24.21
N ASN A 167 -46.94 18.72 -23.49
CA ASN A 167 -48.24 19.30 -23.81
C ASN A 167 -48.64 19.15 -25.29
N GLY A 168 -48.45 17.96 -25.90
CA GLY A 168 -48.77 17.66 -27.30
C GLY A 168 -47.72 18.12 -28.33
N ASN A 169 -46.57 18.59 -27.89
CA ASN A 169 -45.46 18.90 -28.79
C ASN A 169 -44.70 17.61 -29.15
N ALA A 170 -44.89 17.13 -30.38
CA ALA A 170 -44.34 15.86 -30.86
C ALA A 170 -42.80 15.74 -30.72
N VAL A 171 -42.07 16.86 -30.81
CA VAL A 171 -40.58 16.83 -30.62
C VAL A 171 -40.22 16.67 -29.14
N ALA A 172 -40.94 17.34 -28.24
CA ALA A 172 -40.76 17.21 -26.82
C ALA A 172 -41.17 15.83 -26.29
N GLU A 173 -42.26 15.27 -26.81
CA GLU A 173 -42.68 13.89 -26.51
C GLU A 173 -41.65 12.86 -26.97
N ALA A 174 -41.10 12.97 -28.19
CA ALA A 174 -40.06 12.09 -28.70
C ALA A 174 -38.77 12.19 -27.89
N LEU A 175 -38.43 13.38 -27.40
CA LEU A 175 -37.29 13.59 -26.48
C LEU A 175 -37.52 12.92 -25.12
N ALA A 176 -38.73 13.07 -24.55
CA ALA A 176 -39.11 12.44 -23.28
C ALA A 176 -39.06 10.91 -23.40
N GLU A 177 -39.59 10.35 -24.50
CA GLU A 177 -39.54 8.91 -24.78
C GLU A 177 -38.08 8.40 -24.90
N MET A 178 -37.25 9.09 -25.68
CA MET A 178 -35.84 8.72 -25.84
C MET A 178 -35.08 8.78 -24.49
N GLN A 179 -35.39 9.75 -23.66
CA GLN A 179 -34.79 9.91 -22.35
C GLN A 179 -35.27 8.81 -21.39
N TYR A 180 -36.53 8.45 -21.42
CA TYR A 180 -37.08 7.33 -20.66
C TYR A 180 -36.44 6.00 -21.08
N GLN A 181 -36.35 5.70 -22.37
CA GLN A 181 -35.70 4.50 -22.88
C GLN A 181 -34.25 4.44 -22.47
N THR A 182 -33.54 5.58 -22.49
CA THR A 182 -32.13 5.67 -22.01
C THR A 182 -32.04 5.41 -20.52
N ASN A 183 -32.86 6.06 -19.71
CA ASN A 183 -32.88 5.91 -18.26
C ASN A 183 -33.31 4.50 -17.84
N SER A 184 -34.35 3.94 -18.49
CA SER A 184 -34.85 2.60 -18.24
C SER A 184 -33.83 1.52 -18.63
N SER A 185 -33.14 1.67 -19.77
CA SER A 185 -32.08 0.73 -20.20
C SER A 185 -30.83 0.79 -19.34
N ASN A 186 -30.55 1.95 -18.74
CA ASN A 186 -29.43 2.13 -17.82
C ASN A 186 -29.79 1.81 -16.36
N PHE A 187 -31.08 1.62 -16.06
CA PHE A 187 -31.51 1.25 -14.71
C PHE A 187 -31.08 -0.18 -14.39
N SER A 188 -30.36 -0.35 -13.30
CA SER A 188 -29.96 -1.64 -12.79
C SER A 188 -30.44 -1.79 -11.35
N ALA A 189 -31.43 -2.66 -11.14
CA ALA A 189 -31.94 -2.99 -9.81
C ALA A 189 -30.80 -3.49 -8.89
N ASP A 190 -29.95 -4.38 -9.41
CA ASP A 190 -28.79 -4.89 -8.68
C ASP A 190 -27.83 -3.77 -8.27
N SER A 191 -27.58 -2.79 -9.15
CA SER A 191 -26.72 -1.65 -8.84
C SER A 191 -27.31 -0.75 -7.76
N VAL A 192 -28.61 -0.48 -7.80
CA VAL A 192 -29.31 0.31 -6.79
C VAL A 192 -29.27 -0.42 -5.46
N ALA A 193 -29.61 -1.71 -5.41
CA ALA A 193 -29.59 -2.53 -4.22
C ALA A 193 -28.19 -2.58 -3.58
N GLN A 194 -27.14 -2.77 -4.38
CA GLN A 194 -25.77 -2.83 -3.90
C GLN A 194 -25.27 -1.48 -3.39
N ASN A 195 -25.60 -0.37 -4.07
CA ASN A 195 -25.16 0.97 -3.67
C ASN A 195 -25.89 1.49 -2.43
N SER A 196 -27.11 1.01 -2.17
CA SER A 196 -27.90 1.35 -0.98
C SER A 196 -27.76 0.33 0.16
N ASP A 197 -26.92 -0.68 0.02
CA ASP A 197 -26.68 -1.65 1.07
C ASP A 197 -25.63 -1.16 2.07
N ARG A 198 -26.05 -0.89 3.29
CA ARG A 198 -25.20 -0.41 4.38
C ARG A 198 -24.09 -1.39 4.74
N GLU A 199 -24.41 -2.67 4.79
CA GLU A 199 -23.47 -3.71 5.17
C GLU A 199 -22.37 -3.88 4.12
N LEU A 200 -22.73 -3.83 2.83
CA LEU A 200 -21.77 -3.88 1.74
C LEU A 200 -20.80 -2.70 1.77
N ALA A 201 -21.30 -1.50 2.04
CA ALA A 201 -20.48 -0.31 2.21
C ALA A 201 -19.51 -0.46 3.38
N LYS A 202 -20.01 -0.97 4.53
CA LYS A 202 -19.21 -1.22 5.73
C LYS A 202 -18.10 -2.25 5.49
N LEU A 203 -18.42 -3.40 4.90
CA LEU A 203 -17.43 -4.44 4.56
C LEU A 203 -16.30 -3.91 3.67
N SER A 204 -16.63 -3.04 2.70
CA SER A 204 -15.64 -2.43 1.83
C SER A 204 -14.68 -1.48 2.56
N ILE A 205 -15.19 -0.76 3.57
CA ILE A 205 -14.38 0.12 4.42
C ILE A 205 -13.49 -0.73 5.35
N GLU A 206 -14.04 -1.76 5.99
CA GLU A 206 -13.31 -2.68 6.86
C GLU A 206 -12.17 -3.39 6.10
N GLN A 207 -12.40 -3.77 4.84
CA GLN A 207 -11.37 -4.33 3.98
C GLN A 207 -10.22 -3.33 3.76
N THR A 208 -10.56 -2.09 3.45
CA THR A 208 -9.56 -1.02 3.27
C THR A 208 -8.82 -0.72 4.55
N GLU A 209 -9.51 -0.67 5.69
CA GLU A 209 -8.92 -0.46 7.01
C GLU A 209 -7.93 -1.56 7.36
N LYS A 210 -8.35 -2.84 7.29
CA LYS A 210 -7.47 -3.99 7.58
C LYS A 210 -6.24 -4.01 6.67
N ASN A 211 -6.40 -3.78 5.36
CA ASN A 211 -5.28 -3.69 4.43
C ASN A 211 -4.32 -2.54 4.78
N THR A 212 -4.86 -1.41 5.23
CA THR A 212 -4.06 -0.25 5.66
C THR A 212 -3.26 -0.59 6.92
N VAL A 213 -3.88 -1.24 7.91
CA VAL A 213 -3.22 -1.70 9.14
C VAL A 213 -2.04 -2.61 8.82
N GLU A 214 -2.25 -3.61 7.95
CA GLU A 214 -1.19 -4.54 7.57
C GLU A 214 -0.06 -3.84 6.79
N THR A 215 -0.41 -2.90 5.91
CA THR A 215 0.59 -2.08 5.19
C THR A 215 1.43 -1.25 6.16
N VAL A 216 0.82 -0.66 7.17
CA VAL A 216 1.52 0.11 8.21
C VAL A 216 2.43 -0.80 9.02
N LYS A 217 1.97 -1.96 9.48
CA LYS A 217 2.79 -2.94 10.21
C LYS A 217 4.01 -3.40 9.41
N LYS A 218 3.81 -3.77 8.13
CA LYS A 218 4.91 -4.11 7.21
C LYS A 218 5.89 -2.96 7.02
N SER A 219 5.41 -1.73 6.99
CA SER A 219 6.27 -0.54 6.88
C SER A 219 7.12 -0.32 8.13
N PHE A 220 6.61 -0.65 9.33
CA PHE A 220 7.42 -0.66 10.57
C PHE A 220 8.53 -1.70 10.50
N ILE A 221 8.23 -2.93 10.07
CA ILE A 221 9.22 -4.00 9.92
C ILE A 221 10.28 -3.60 8.88
N SER A 222 9.85 -3.07 7.74
CA SER A 222 10.75 -2.59 6.69
C SER A 222 11.69 -1.47 7.17
N ARG A 223 11.16 -0.53 7.98
CA ARG A 223 11.98 0.51 8.60
C ARG A 223 13.05 -0.07 9.53
N GLU A 224 12.66 -0.98 10.41
CA GLU A 224 13.60 -1.64 11.34
C GLU A 224 14.65 -2.45 10.58
N ASN A 225 14.26 -3.15 9.53
CA ASN A 225 15.19 -3.86 8.65
C ASN A 225 16.20 -2.91 7.98
N THR A 226 15.77 -1.71 7.57
CA THR A 226 16.66 -0.68 7.00
C THR A 226 17.63 -0.14 8.06
N ILE A 227 17.20 -0.03 9.32
CA ILE A 227 18.08 0.36 10.43
C ILE A 227 19.17 -0.70 10.64
N LEU A 228 18.81 -1.99 10.65
CA LEU A 228 19.78 -3.08 10.76
C LEU A 228 20.73 -3.11 9.56
N GLN A 229 20.22 -2.85 8.35
CA GLN A 229 21.04 -2.76 7.15
C GLN A 229 22.06 -1.62 7.25
N LYS A 230 21.64 -0.45 7.73
CA LYS A 230 22.55 0.68 7.99
C LYS A 230 23.64 0.31 9.00
N GLU A 231 23.34 -0.47 10.04
CA GLU A 231 24.35 -0.95 10.98
C GLU A 231 25.36 -1.88 10.30
N ILE A 232 24.91 -2.78 9.40
CA ILE A 232 25.76 -3.63 8.56
C ILE A 232 26.66 -2.77 7.68
N ASP A 233 26.09 -1.77 7.01
CA ASP A 233 26.82 -0.89 6.10
C ASP A 233 27.82 0.01 6.83
N ALA A 234 27.55 0.37 8.09
CA ALA A 234 28.52 1.04 8.94
C ALA A 234 29.74 0.16 9.25
N VAL A 235 29.53 -1.13 9.53
CA VAL A 235 30.64 -2.09 9.73
C VAL A 235 31.41 -2.29 8.43
N ASN A 236 30.72 -2.39 7.29
CA ASN A 236 31.36 -2.48 5.98
C ASN A 236 32.19 -1.24 5.65
N LEU A 237 31.71 -0.04 5.99
CA LEU A 237 32.46 1.21 5.81
C LEU A 237 33.76 1.21 6.64
N GLU A 238 33.73 0.73 7.89
CA GLU A 238 34.91 0.59 8.71
C GLU A 238 35.98 -0.32 8.04
N ASP A 239 35.53 -1.46 7.48
CA ASP A 239 36.40 -2.35 6.72
C ASP A 239 36.99 -1.67 5.47
N ARG A 240 36.19 -0.94 4.69
CA ARG A 240 36.65 -0.20 3.50
C ARG A 240 37.64 0.91 3.86
N LYS A 241 37.41 1.64 4.93
CA LYS A 241 38.37 2.64 5.45
C LYS A 241 39.69 1.99 5.84
N SER A 242 39.65 0.85 6.52
CA SER A 242 40.86 0.08 6.89
C SER A 242 41.61 -0.49 5.66
N GLU A 243 40.87 -0.91 4.62
CA GLU A 243 41.45 -1.34 3.34
C GLU A 243 42.17 -0.18 2.62
N LYS A 244 41.53 1.01 2.55
CA LYS A 244 42.12 2.24 2.00
C LYS A 244 43.42 2.59 2.72
N GLU A 245 43.43 2.68 4.04
CA GLU A 245 44.65 2.93 4.81
C GLU A 245 45.75 1.88 4.56
N THR A 246 45.36 0.62 4.38
CA THR A 246 46.29 -0.46 4.04
C THR A 246 46.89 -0.27 2.66
N ALA A 247 46.10 0.16 1.66
CA ALA A 247 46.56 0.45 0.30
C ALA A 247 47.52 1.65 0.29
N GLU A 248 47.20 2.73 1.03
CA GLU A 248 48.07 3.91 1.18
C GLU A 248 49.43 3.55 1.82
N ARG A 249 49.43 2.77 2.92
CA ARG A 249 50.63 2.30 3.55
C ARG A 249 51.48 1.40 2.62
N LYS A 250 50.86 0.51 1.87
CA LYS A 250 51.53 -0.33 0.87
C LYS A 250 52.12 0.50 -0.27
N LYS A 251 51.43 1.53 -0.73
CA LYS A 251 51.92 2.47 -1.75
C LYS A 251 53.18 3.20 -1.24
N ALA A 252 53.15 3.71 0.00
CA ALA A 252 54.27 4.41 0.60
C ALA A 252 55.57 3.58 0.68
N ILE A 253 55.46 2.24 0.70
CA ILE A 253 56.62 1.31 0.69
C ILE A 253 56.80 0.63 -0.67
N GLY A 254 56.18 1.18 -1.75
CA GLY A 254 56.32 0.68 -3.12
C GLY A 254 55.69 -0.68 -3.41
N LYS A 255 54.75 -1.15 -2.56
CA LYS A 255 54.07 -2.47 -2.69
C LYS A 255 52.61 -2.36 -3.22
N ALA A 256 52.15 -1.18 -3.60
CA ALA A 256 50.87 -0.94 -4.22
C ALA A 256 50.98 0.22 -5.22
N THR A 257 50.14 0.22 -6.22
CA THR A 257 50.04 1.27 -7.27
C THR A 257 49.12 2.41 -6.84
N GLU A 258 49.15 3.53 -7.58
CA GLU A 258 48.16 4.62 -7.45
C GLU A 258 46.76 4.13 -7.71
N ILE A 259 46.61 3.23 -8.67
CA ILE A 259 45.30 2.64 -9.05
C ILE A 259 44.73 1.83 -7.87
N ASP A 260 45.56 1.08 -7.15
CA ASP A 260 45.10 0.31 -5.97
C ASP A 260 44.56 1.24 -4.87
N VAL A 261 45.25 2.37 -4.61
CA VAL A 261 44.79 3.38 -3.65
C VAL A 261 43.50 4.05 -4.08
N LEU A 262 43.42 4.42 -5.37
CA LEU A 262 42.22 5.04 -5.92
C LEU A 262 41.01 4.09 -5.86
N THR A 263 41.20 2.82 -6.18
CA THR A 263 40.17 1.77 -6.08
C THR A 263 39.67 1.63 -4.65
N ALA A 264 40.60 1.53 -3.66
CA ALA A 264 40.22 1.42 -2.28
C ALA A 264 39.50 2.68 -1.74
N LYS A 265 39.96 3.86 -2.21
CA LYS A 265 39.29 5.13 -1.89
C LYS A 265 37.87 5.17 -2.44
N THR A 266 37.68 4.86 -3.72
CA THR A 266 36.34 4.83 -4.35
C THR A 266 35.40 3.87 -3.65
N ALA A 267 35.90 2.69 -3.19
CA ALA A 267 35.08 1.74 -2.44
C ALA A 267 34.65 2.29 -1.06
N ALA A 268 35.54 3.06 -0.38
CA ALA A 268 35.19 3.71 0.87
C ALA A 268 34.19 4.86 0.68
N ASP A 269 34.38 5.68 -0.36
CA ASP A 269 33.47 6.79 -0.71
C ASP A 269 32.07 6.27 -1.09
N GLN A 270 31.99 5.14 -1.81
CA GLN A 270 30.73 4.47 -2.14
C GLN A 270 30.00 3.95 -0.89
N ALA A 271 30.71 3.34 0.05
CA ALA A 271 30.14 2.87 1.31
C ALA A 271 29.62 4.03 2.19
N GLU A 272 30.29 5.19 2.14
CA GLU A 272 29.82 6.40 2.84
C GLU A 272 28.53 6.98 2.21
N LEU A 273 28.45 6.96 0.88
CA LEU A 273 27.23 7.36 0.16
C LEU A 273 26.05 6.41 0.45
N GLN A 274 26.31 5.10 0.59
CA GLN A 274 25.29 4.13 0.94
C GLN A 274 24.69 4.43 2.32
N LEU A 275 25.52 4.70 3.33
CA LEU A 275 25.05 5.11 4.66
C LEU A 275 24.16 6.36 4.62
N ALA A 276 24.55 7.37 3.84
CA ALA A 276 23.74 8.56 3.69
C ALA A 276 22.40 8.28 3.00
N SER A 277 22.37 7.33 2.05
CA SER A 277 21.15 6.84 1.41
C SER A 277 20.21 6.12 2.39
N ASP A 278 20.78 5.29 3.28
CA ASP A 278 20.03 4.56 4.31
C ASP A 278 19.39 5.53 5.30
N ASP A 279 20.13 6.55 5.76
CA ASP A 279 19.59 7.62 6.60
C ASP A 279 18.40 8.34 5.94
N GLY A 280 18.53 8.67 4.65
CA GLY A 280 17.45 9.27 3.87
C GLY A 280 16.22 8.35 3.79
N SER A 281 16.43 7.05 3.60
CA SER A 281 15.37 6.04 3.51
C SER A 281 14.66 5.84 4.86
N ILE A 282 15.41 5.73 5.96
CA ILE A 282 14.88 5.62 7.32
C ILE A 282 14.02 6.85 7.66
N LYS A 283 14.54 8.05 7.39
CA LYS A 283 13.83 9.30 7.62
C LYS A 283 12.52 9.35 6.84
N LYS A 284 12.57 9.10 5.52
CA LYS A 284 11.40 9.09 4.65
C LYS A 284 10.34 8.11 5.12
N THR A 285 10.73 6.87 5.46
CA THR A 285 9.78 5.85 5.93
C THR A 285 9.19 6.24 7.28
N SER A 286 9.99 6.82 8.19
CA SER A 286 9.51 7.32 9.47
C SER A 286 8.47 8.43 9.31
N GLU A 287 8.73 9.41 8.45
CA GLU A 287 7.78 10.50 8.15
C GLU A 287 6.48 9.99 7.56
N LEU A 288 6.54 9.00 6.64
CA LEU A 288 5.35 8.38 6.06
C LEU A 288 4.52 7.61 7.10
N LEU A 289 5.18 6.85 7.98
CA LEU A 289 4.53 6.15 9.09
C LEU A 289 3.85 7.13 10.05
N GLN A 290 4.55 8.20 10.44
CA GLN A 290 3.99 9.24 11.29
C GLN A 290 2.70 9.82 10.71
N VAL A 291 2.73 10.23 9.44
CA VAL A 291 1.56 10.79 8.76
C VAL A 291 0.43 9.76 8.62
N SER A 292 0.76 8.49 8.35
CA SER A 292 -0.25 7.44 8.21
C SER A 292 -0.98 7.12 9.52
N LEU A 293 -0.36 7.45 10.67
CA LEU A 293 -0.91 7.26 12.01
C LEU A 293 -1.40 8.57 12.66
N GLY A 294 -1.45 9.67 11.91
CA GLY A 294 -2.02 10.94 12.35
C GLY A 294 -1.05 11.95 12.95
N TRP A 295 0.26 11.63 13.05
CA TRP A 295 1.27 12.60 13.45
C TRP A 295 1.63 13.55 12.31
N LYS A 296 2.23 14.69 12.64
CA LYS A 296 2.87 15.55 11.64
C LYS A 296 4.19 14.92 11.18
N ALA A 297 4.60 15.22 9.95
CA ALA A 297 5.84 14.69 9.38
C ALA A 297 7.11 15.10 10.16
N ASP A 298 7.07 16.23 10.86
CA ASP A 298 8.14 16.75 11.72
C ASP A 298 8.04 16.33 13.19
N ALA A 299 7.00 15.58 13.57
CA ALA A 299 6.89 14.98 14.91
C ALA A 299 7.96 13.90 15.12
N ASN A 300 8.27 13.63 16.37
CA ASN A 300 9.21 12.59 16.76
C ASN A 300 8.60 11.62 17.78
N PRO A 301 7.57 10.85 17.40
CA PRO A 301 7.00 9.85 18.29
C PRO A 301 8.01 8.72 18.53
N VAL A 302 7.89 8.07 19.68
CA VAL A 302 8.62 6.85 19.98
C VAL A 302 8.00 5.70 19.18
N PHE A 303 8.80 5.06 18.33
CA PHE A 303 8.34 3.92 17.53
C PHE A 303 8.27 2.65 18.35
N PRO A 304 7.35 1.72 18.06
CA PRO A 304 7.14 0.50 18.83
C PRO A 304 8.28 -0.48 18.62
N SER A 305 8.49 -1.33 19.65
CA SER A 305 9.22 -2.57 19.45
C SER A 305 8.36 -3.56 18.68
N ILE A 306 8.95 -4.23 17.68
CA ILE A 306 8.27 -5.27 16.92
C ILE A 306 8.23 -6.53 17.77
N PRO A 307 7.05 -7.19 17.94
CA PRO A 307 6.94 -8.45 18.69
C PRO A 307 7.81 -9.54 18.04
N GLU A 308 8.53 -10.29 18.85
CA GLU A 308 9.32 -11.42 18.35
C GLU A 308 8.43 -12.64 18.10
N THR A 309 8.61 -13.27 16.95
CA THR A 309 7.95 -14.52 16.61
C THR A 309 8.84 -15.68 17.05
N THR A 310 8.28 -16.59 17.87
CA THR A 310 9.00 -17.78 18.30
C THR A 310 8.75 -18.96 17.37
N ARG A 311 9.68 -19.90 17.34
CA ARG A 311 9.53 -21.14 16.59
C ARG A 311 8.31 -21.94 17.03
N GLU A 312 8.05 -21.98 18.34
CA GLU A 312 6.91 -22.69 18.92
C GLU A 312 5.57 -22.14 18.43
N SER A 313 5.47 -20.82 18.22
CA SER A 313 4.25 -20.20 17.68
C SER A 313 3.98 -20.61 16.23
N VAL A 314 5.05 -20.81 15.45
CA VAL A 314 4.95 -21.29 14.06
C VAL A 314 4.56 -22.77 13.99
N GLU A 315 5.09 -23.59 14.90
CA GLU A 315 4.78 -25.04 14.95
C GLU A 315 3.33 -25.31 15.39
N GLN A 316 2.65 -24.36 16.03
CA GLN A 316 1.23 -24.45 16.43
C GLN A 316 0.26 -24.10 15.30
N ILE A 317 0.74 -23.62 14.14
CA ILE A 317 -0.13 -23.29 13.00
C ILE A 317 -0.81 -24.56 12.47
N SER A 318 -2.13 -24.53 12.41
CA SER A 318 -2.96 -25.59 11.82
C SER A 318 -3.59 -25.13 10.52
N LEU A 319 -2.90 -25.40 9.39
CA LEU A 319 -3.35 -24.96 8.06
C LEU A 319 -4.80 -25.37 7.77
N SER A 320 -5.23 -26.58 8.17
CA SER A 320 -6.57 -27.08 7.91
C SER A 320 -7.67 -26.30 8.65
N GLU A 321 -7.43 -25.89 9.90
CA GLU A 321 -8.37 -25.08 10.68
C GLU A 321 -8.35 -23.63 10.22
N ASP A 322 -7.16 -23.13 9.93
CA ASP A 322 -6.96 -21.74 9.54
C ASP A 322 -7.50 -21.47 8.12
N THR A 323 -7.49 -22.50 7.23
CA THR A 323 -8.17 -22.40 5.93
C THR A 323 -9.67 -22.16 6.09
N LYS A 324 -10.33 -22.84 7.03
CA LYS A 324 -11.76 -22.61 7.31
C LYS A 324 -11.99 -21.19 7.81
N LYS A 325 -11.18 -20.75 8.79
CA LYS A 325 -11.26 -19.38 9.30
C LYS A 325 -11.01 -18.33 8.22
N ALA A 326 -10.02 -18.57 7.35
CA ALA A 326 -9.70 -17.67 6.24
C ALA A 326 -10.87 -17.54 5.26
N LEU A 327 -11.58 -18.63 4.96
CA LEU A 327 -12.77 -18.59 4.11
C LEU A 327 -13.92 -17.84 4.80
N ASP A 328 -14.17 -18.10 6.10
CA ASP A 328 -15.25 -17.46 6.84
C ASP A 328 -15.00 -15.95 7.05
N ASN A 329 -13.75 -15.57 7.28
CA ASN A 329 -13.36 -14.19 7.56
C ASN A 329 -13.06 -13.36 6.29
N ASN A 330 -12.95 -13.98 5.10
CA ASN A 330 -12.51 -13.25 3.92
C ASN A 330 -13.50 -12.19 3.47
N LEU A 331 -13.07 -10.93 3.54
CA LEU A 331 -13.93 -9.78 3.26
C LEU A 331 -14.35 -9.71 1.79
N SER A 332 -13.46 -10.06 0.84
CA SER A 332 -13.82 -10.11 -0.59
C SER A 332 -14.90 -11.16 -0.85
N LEU A 333 -14.81 -12.33 -0.21
CA LEU A 333 -15.79 -13.39 -0.31
C LEU A 333 -17.14 -13.00 0.31
N GLN A 334 -17.11 -12.33 1.48
CA GLN A 334 -18.31 -11.78 2.13
C GLN A 334 -18.99 -10.72 1.25
N ILE A 335 -18.21 -9.80 0.67
CA ILE A 335 -18.68 -8.79 -0.28
C ILE A 335 -19.36 -9.46 -1.49
N SER A 336 -18.72 -10.45 -2.12
CA SER A 336 -19.28 -11.17 -3.26
C SER A 336 -20.56 -11.93 -2.90
N THR A 337 -20.57 -12.57 -1.72
CA THR A 337 -21.75 -13.26 -1.19
C THR A 337 -22.90 -12.27 -0.92
N ARG A 338 -22.60 -11.11 -0.36
CA ARG A 338 -23.61 -10.06 -0.14
C ARG A 338 -24.17 -9.55 -1.46
N LYS A 339 -23.33 -9.32 -2.47
CA LYS A 339 -23.76 -8.93 -3.81
C LYS A 339 -24.65 -9.99 -4.45
N LEU A 340 -24.31 -11.28 -4.29
CA LEU A 340 -25.16 -12.37 -4.78
C LEU A 340 -26.54 -12.36 -4.14
N ASN A 341 -26.61 -12.10 -2.83
CA ASN A 341 -27.90 -12.05 -2.10
C ASN A 341 -28.75 -10.85 -2.51
N LEU A 342 -28.14 -9.75 -2.95
CA LEU A 342 -28.81 -8.54 -3.42
C LEU A 342 -29.15 -8.57 -4.92
N SER A 343 -28.66 -9.56 -5.66
CA SER A 343 -28.87 -9.63 -7.10
C SER A 343 -30.15 -10.36 -7.46
N GLU A 344 -30.97 -9.76 -8.33
CA GLU A 344 -32.22 -10.33 -8.85
C GLU A 344 -32.02 -11.02 -10.20
N GLY A 345 -31.08 -10.53 -11.02
CA GLY A 345 -30.85 -11.05 -12.37
C GLY A 345 -30.20 -12.44 -12.37
N GLU A 346 -30.83 -13.44 -13.01
CA GLU A 346 -30.35 -14.84 -13.05
C GLU A 346 -28.91 -14.96 -13.61
N ALA A 347 -28.62 -14.28 -14.71
CA ALA A 347 -27.27 -14.29 -15.31
C ALA A 347 -26.23 -13.66 -14.38
N ASN A 348 -26.57 -12.60 -13.67
CA ASN A 348 -25.67 -11.97 -12.69
C ASN A 348 -25.45 -12.86 -11.47
N ARG A 349 -26.51 -13.51 -10.97
CA ARG A 349 -26.42 -14.50 -9.89
C ARG A 349 -25.52 -15.68 -10.26
N GLU A 350 -25.66 -16.21 -11.49
CA GLU A 350 -24.80 -17.29 -11.99
C GLU A 350 -23.33 -16.83 -12.07
N SER A 351 -23.08 -15.64 -12.60
CA SER A 351 -21.73 -15.05 -12.67
C SER A 351 -21.11 -14.87 -11.28
N LEU A 352 -21.87 -14.31 -10.33
CA LEU A 352 -21.41 -14.11 -8.95
C LEU A 352 -21.16 -15.46 -8.24
N SER A 353 -22.00 -16.47 -8.48
CA SER A 353 -21.77 -17.81 -7.90
C SER A 353 -20.47 -18.40 -8.39
N ARG A 354 -20.16 -18.33 -9.68
CA ARG A 354 -18.88 -18.79 -10.24
C ARG A 354 -17.71 -17.98 -9.71
N THR A 355 -17.88 -16.67 -9.52
CA THR A 355 -16.87 -15.80 -8.90
C THR A 355 -16.57 -16.26 -7.48
N ILE A 356 -17.58 -16.54 -6.67
CA ILE A 356 -17.45 -17.02 -5.30
C ILE A 356 -16.71 -18.35 -5.22
N GLU A 357 -17.03 -19.29 -6.11
CA GLU A 357 -16.32 -20.58 -6.17
C GLU A 357 -14.83 -20.37 -6.51
N ASN A 358 -14.54 -19.56 -7.52
CA ASN A 358 -13.15 -19.23 -7.88
C ASN A 358 -12.41 -18.51 -6.74
N GLN A 359 -13.09 -17.59 -6.05
CA GLN A 359 -12.51 -16.89 -4.88
C GLN A 359 -12.13 -17.86 -3.76
N LYS A 360 -12.97 -18.85 -3.48
CA LYS A 360 -12.66 -19.89 -2.46
C LYS A 360 -11.39 -20.64 -2.79
N GLU A 361 -11.22 -21.06 -4.03
CA GLU A 361 -10.01 -21.76 -4.48
C GLU A 361 -8.76 -20.87 -4.38
N LYS A 362 -8.89 -19.61 -4.77
CA LYS A 362 -7.79 -18.63 -4.68
C LYS A 362 -7.39 -18.35 -3.23
N ILE A 363 -8.36 -18.17 -2.33
CA ILE A 363 -8.11 -17.98 -0.89
C ILE A 363 -7.32 -19.16 -0.31
N GLN A 364 -7.72 -20.40 -0.63
CA GLN A 364 -7.01 -21.58 -0.16
C GLN A 364 -5.57 -21.63 -0.70
N SER A 365 -5.40 -21.34 -1.99
CA SER A 365 -4.08 -21.30 -2.64
C SER A 365 -3.19 -20.20 -2.06
N ASP A 366 -3.73 -19.01 -1.84
CA ASP A 366 -2.98 -17.89 -1.24
C ASP A 366 -2.55 -18.20 0.19
N LEU A 367 -3.46 -18.73 1.03
CA LEU A 367 -3.11 -19.13 2.38
C LEU A 367 -2.03 -20.21 2.43
N LEU A 368 -2.09 -21.19 1.52
CA LEU A 368 -1.06 -22.23 1.39
C LEU A 368 0.29 -21.60 1.01
N SER A 369 0.29 -20.66 0.07
CA SER A 369 1.50 -19.92 -0.34
C SER A 369 2.11 -19.16 0.83
N ARG A 370 1.29 -18.43 1.60
CA ARG A 370 1.74 -17.71 2.81
C ARG A 370 2.30 -18.65 3.87
N TYR A 371 1.67 -19.81 4.05
CA TYR A 371 2.19 -20.85 4.95
C TYR A 371 3.57 -21.35 4.50
N GLN A 372 3.77 -21.56 3.20
CA GLN A 372 5.08 -21.94 2.65
C GLN A 372 6.13 -20.85 2.91
N SER A 373 5.79 -19.58 2.71
CA SER A 373 6.67 -18.44 3.03
C SER A 373 7.08 -18.42 4.50
N VAL A 374 6.15 -18.71 5.42
CA VAL A 374 6.47 -18.84 6.85
C VAL A 374 7.48 -19.97 7.09
N ARG A 375 7.32 -21.11 6.43
CA ARG A 375 8.25 -22.25 6.57
C ARG A 375 9.64 -21.89 6.02
N GLU A 376 9.71 -21.24 4.87
CA GLU A 376 10.96 -20.79 4.26
C GLU A 376 11.68 -19.76 5.16
N ALA A 377 10.93 -18.82 5.75
CA ALA A 377 11.49 -17.84 6.68
C ALA A 377 12.01 -18.49 7.96
N LEU A 378 11.32 -19.52 8.48
CA LEU A 378 11.78 -20.30 9.65
C LEU A 378 13.10 -21.03 9.35
N ASP A 379 13.20 -21.64 8.16
CA ASP A 379 14.45 -22.31 7.74
C ASP A 379 15.59 -21.31 7.53
N ALA A 380 15.30 -20.14 6.97
CA ALA A 380 16.27 -19.04 6.83
C ALA A 380 16.75 -18.53 8.19
N GLN A 381 15.86 -18.37 9.16
CA GLN A 381 16.21 -18.02 10.54
C GLN A 381 17.15 -19.05 11.17
N ALA A 382 16.85 -20.36 11.01
CA ALA A 382 17.71 -21.42 11.52
C ALA A 382 19.13 -21.38 10.90
N GLN A 383 19.21 -21.08 9.60
CA GLN A 383 20.50 -20.89 8.92
C GLN A 383 21.27 -19.66 9.45
N ALA A 384 20.59 -18.54 9.67
CA ALA A 384 21.20 -17.32 10.20
C ALA A 384 21.75 -17.53 11.63
N ILE A 385 21.03 -18.28 12.47
CA ILE A 385 21.50 -18.68 13.80
C ILE A 385 22.82 -19.49 13.71
N LEU A 386 22.88 -20.46 12.80
CA LEU A 386 24.11 -21.25 12.59
C LEU A 386 25.27 -20.41 12.05
N GLN A 387 24.98 -19.43 11.17
CA GLN A 387 25.98 -18.50 10.65
C GLN A 387 26.53 -17.59 11.75
N GLU A 388 25.67 -17.04 12.60
CA GLU A 388 26.09 -16.26 13.77
C GLU A 388 27.00 -17.08 14.70
N GLU A 389 26.61 -18.33 15.02
CA GLU A 389 27.38 -19.21 15.89
C GLU A 389 28.76 -19.52 15.29
N ASN A 390 28.82 -19.80 13.99
CA ASN A 390 30.09 -20.06 13.30
C ASN A 390 31.00 -18.82 13.27
N ALA A 391 30.42 -17.65 12.97
CA ALA A 391 31.16 -16.38 13.00
C ALA A 391 31.66 -16.05 14.39
N LYS A 392 30.87 -16.29 15.44
CA LYS A 392 31.29 -16.15 16.85
C LYS A 392 32.47 -17.04 17.18
N LYS A 393 32.45 -18.34 16.84
CA LYS A 393 33.56 -19.29 17.04
C LYS A 393 34.81 -18.84 16.29
N ALA A 394 34.68 -18.31 15.07
CA ALA A 394 35.78 -17.77 14.28
C ALA A 394 36.40 -16.53 14.94
N TYR A 395 35.57 -15.62 15.45
CA TYR A 395 36.03 -14.45 16.19
C TYR A 395 36.79 -14.86 17.48
N GLU A 396 36.24 -15.74 18.30
CA GLU A 396 36.89 -16.25 19.52
C GLU A 396 38.23 -16.93 19.22
N LYS A 397 38.31 -17.69 18.11
CA LYS A 397 39.59 -18.29 17.65
C LYS A 397 40.59 -17.22 17.27
N ALA A 398 40.20 -16.19 16.55
CA ALA A 398 41.05 -15.08 16.13
C ALA A 398 41.55 -14.28 17.36
N GLU A 399 40.68 -14.08 18.35
CA GLU A 399 41.03 -13.40 19.59
C GLU A 399 42.08 -14.19 20.43
N ARG A 400 41.86 -15.51 20.56
CA ARG A 400 42.88 -16.39 21.18
C ARG A 400 44.19 -16.39 20.41
N GLY A 401 44.12 -16.43 19.07
CA GLY A 401 45.31 -16.38 18.22
C GLY A 401 46.06 -15.05 18.35
N LEU A 402 45.39 -13.94 18.51
CA LEU A 402 46.02 -12.65 18.78
C LEU A 402 46.75 -12.63 20.12
N LYS A 403 46.13 -13.16 21.20
CA LYS A 403 46.76 -13.29 22.54
C LYS A 403 47.99 -14.16 22.51
N LEU A 404 48.03 -15.17 21.65
CA LEU A 404 49.16 -16.10 21.48
C LEU A 404 50.20 -15.61 20.44
N GLY A 405 49.98 -14.46 19.81
CA GLY A 405 50.84 -13.92 18.76
C GLY A 405 50.76 -14.64 17.41
N SER A 406 49.80 -15.56 17.24
CA SER A 406 49.60 -16.33 16.02
C SER A 406 48.62 -15.70 15.02
N ALA A 407 47.87 -14.66 15.43
CA ALA A 407 46.97 -13.90 14.58
C ALA A 407 47.28 -12.39 14.62
N SER A 408 47.07 -11.69 13.53
CA SER A 408 47.22 -10.24 13.48
C SER A 408 45.99 -9.51 14.02
N VAL A 409 46.15 -8.26 14.46
CA VAL A 409 45.06 -7.37 14.86
C VAL A 409 44.03 -7.23 13.72
N LYS A 410 44.51 -7.13 12.46
CA LYS A 410 43.64 -7.05 11.29
C LYS A 410 42.77 -8.31 11.12
N ALA A 411 43.37 -9.50 11.32
CA ALA A 411 42.60 -10.75 11.23
C ALA A 411 41.53 -10.85 12.31
N ARG A 412 41.85 -10.42 13.55
CA ARG A 412 40.90 -10.38 14.66
C ARG A 412 39.75 -9.37 14.37
N ASN A 413 40.07 -8.16 13.88
CA ASN A 413 39.06 -7.15 13.54
C ASN A 413 38.13 -7.65 12.45
N LYS A 414 38.67 -8.26 11.38
CA LYS A 414 37.86 -8.85 10.32
C LYS A 414 36.90 -9.95 10.85
N ALA A 415 37.40 -10.80 11.75
CA ALA A 415 36.55 -11.84 12.36
C ALA A 415 35.47 -11.23 13.30
N LYS A 416 35.81 -10.14 14.02
CA LYS A 416 34.86 -9.38 14.84
C LYS A 416 33.75 -8.78 13.95
N ASN A 417 34.13 -8.10 12.87
CA ASN A 417 33.17 -7.47 11.96
C ASN A 417 32.26 -8.51 11.30
N ALA A 418 32.82 -9.67 10.89
CA ALA A 418 32.02 -10.78 10.38
C ALA A 418 31.02 -11.33 11.42
N TYR A 419 31.41 -11.42 12.69
CA TYR A 419 30.48 -11.81 13.77
C TYR A 419 29.39 -10.75 14.00
N THR A 420 29.75 -9.46 14.00
CA THR A 420 28.76 -8.37 14.13
C THR A 420 27.74 -8.39 12.99
N ILE A 421 28.21 -8.54 11.74
CA ILE A 421 27.33 -8.65 10.56
C ILE A 421 26.41 -9.87 10.70
N ALA A 422 26.93 -11.05 11.02
CA ALA A 422 26.12 -12.26 11.17
C ALA A 422 25.07 -12.14 12.29
N SER A 423 25.38 -11.42 13.38
CA SER A 423 24.41 -11.13 14.44
C SER A 423 23.28 -10.18 13.97
N LEU A 424 23.60 -9.19 13.13
CA LEU A 424 22.63 -8.29 12.54
C LEU A 424 21.77 -9.00 11.46
N GLU A 425 22.39 -9.84 10.63
CA GLU A 425 21.70 -10.68 9.63
C GLU A 425 20.72 -11.66 10.31
N LYS A 426 21.09 -12.22 11.46
CA LYS A 426 20.16 -13.04 12.26
C LYS A 426 18.95 -12.21 12.71
N ARG A 427 19.14 -10.98 13.21
CA ARG A 427 18.02 -10.10 13.57
C ARG A 427 17.15 -9.74 12.36
N GLN A 428 17.73 -9.57 11.17
CA GLN A 428 16.96 -9.39 9.93
C GLN A 428 16.14 -10.64 9.60
N ALA A 429 16.69 -11.85 9.82
CA ALA A 429 15.95 -13.10 9.63
C ALA A 429 14.82 -13.28 10.66
N ASP A 430 15.02 -12.85 11.92
CA ASP A 430 13.98 -12.82 12.95
C ASP A 430 12.82 -11.88 12.55
N LEU A 431 13.12 -10.68 12.03
CA LEU A 431 12.15 -9.74 11.51
C LEU A 431 11.39 -10.31 10.28
N LYS A 432 12.12 -11.01 9.39
CA LYS A 432 11.50 -11.63 8.22
C LYS A 432 10.52 -12.73 8.61
N LEU A 433 10.86 -13.57 9.59
CA LEU A 433 9.94 -14.57 10.12
C LEU A 433 8.69 -13.90 10.72
N THR A 434 8.88 -12.82 11.48
CA THR A 434 7.75 -12.06 12.05
C THR A 434 6.86 -11.48 10.95
N GLU A 435 7.44 -10.92 9.89
CA GLU A 435 6.70 -10.41 8.73
C GLU A 435 5.85 -11.49 8.07
N GLU A 436 6.42 -12.67 7.79
CA GLU A 436 5.69 -13.76 7.12
C GLU A 436 4.58 -14.35 8.01
N VAL A 437 4.82 -14.44 9.33
CA VAL A 437 3.77 -14.88 10.27
C VAL A 437 2.64 -13.87 10.36
N LEU A 438 2.92 -12.58 10.39
CA LEU A 438 1.89 -11.53 10.34
C LEU A 438 1.10 -11.58 9.03
N ASP A 439 1.79 -11.77 7.90
CA ASP A 439 1.14 -11.91 6.59
C ASP A 439 0.21 -13.14 6.53
N TYR A 440 0.66 -14.26 7.09
CA TYR A 440 -0.17 -15.47 7.23
C TYR A 440 -1.39 -15.20 8.12
N GLN A 441 -1.20 -14.57 9.28
CA GLN A 441 -2.29 -14.22 10.19
C GLN A 441 -3.28 -13.24 9.56
N ALA A 442 -2.79 -12.26 8.80
CA ALA A 442 -3.64 -11.36 8.03
C ALA A 442 -4.50 -12.13 7.02
N GLY A 443 -3.93 -13.15 6.35
CA GLY A 443 -4.66 -14.06 5.48
C GLY A 443 -5.78 -14.80 6.23
N VAL A 444 -5.48 -15.40 7.39
CA VAL A 444 -6.47 -16.08 8.25
C VAL A 444 -7.58 -15.14 8.73
N ASN A 445 -7.22 -13.86 8.96
CA ASN A 445 -8.14 -12.80 9.41
C ASN A 445 -8.92 -12.13 8.27
N GLY A 446 -8.85 -12.69 7.06
CA GLY A 446 -9.72 -12.30 5.96
C GLY A 446 -9.07 -11.50 4.85
N LEU A 447 -7.74 -11.40 4.83
CA LEU A 447 -6.97 -10.67 3.83
C LEU A 447 -6.25 -11.59 2.81
N CYS A 448 -6.68 -12.84 2.67
CA CYS A 448 -6.26 -13.65 1.53
C CYS A 448 -6.74 -13.04 0.22
N THR A 449 -5.88 -13.08 -0.81
CA THR A 449 -6.21 -12.63 -2.15
C THR A 449 -7.32 -13.51 -2.73
N ALA A 450 -8.40 -12.88 -3.20
CA ALA A 450 -9.56 -13.54 -3.77
C ALA A 450 -9.81 -13.13 -5.24
N ASP A 451 -9.05 -12.17 -5.77
CA ASP A 451 -9.20 -11.60 -7.11
C ASP A 451 -8.30 -12.28 -8.16
#